data_d30141d1daefcfbe687111b0c438ba85
#
_entry.id   d30141d1daefcfbe687111b0c438ba85
#
_cell.length_a   1.000
_cell.length_b   1.000
_cell.length_c   1.000
_cell.angle_alpha   90.00
_cell.angle_beta   90.00
_cell.angle_gamma   90.00
#
_symmetry.space_group_name_H-M   'P 1'
#
loop_
_entity.id
_entity.type
_entity.pdbx_description
1 polymer ?
#
loop_
_entity_poly.entity_id
_entity_poly.type
_entity_poly.pdbx_seq_one_letter_code
_entity_poly.pdbx_strand_id
1 'polypeptide(L)'
;MLIFPTLQSIFHFSKPELMTSENRALTPMPSLALKDLHKFPTQFDAHYNDYFPYRKKLTRSYFKRQLKMHQSPIPSIIFGKESFLFSGNQELPLYEGTYDFCKEERRATAEELLYRYNYLKERGIKFYVYIAPTSFEVYPEMLPAHIKRTKKTDTDLFCELMQNEYPQIPFIYLKDSLLSKKEKGLLYLKNDNHWSDLGGFYGTNAVINKIRKDFSNLPHYEWEDFKGDTAHKMIGNLVESINIVNYTDCFVKDVRYENIVLNRENLQCQTLPKVGYPAPPGFAYPDSYESRHSTGCDSLPN
;
A
#
# COMPACT_ATOMS: atom_id res chain seq x y z
N MET A 1 -38.01 6.62 -7.23
CA MET A 1 -36.64 7.15 -7.16
C MET A 1 -35.73 6.71 -8.31
N LEU A 2 -35.94 5.56 -8.94
CA LEU A 2 -35.13 5.06 -10.08
C LEU A 2 -35.49 5.67 -11.45
N ILE A 3 -36.69 6.28 -11.58
CA ILE A 3 -37.16 6.86 -12.83
C ILE A 3 -36.28 8.02 -13.33
N PHE A 4 -35.80 8.86 -12.43
CA PHE A 4 -35.00 10.04 -12.79
C PHE A 4 -33.64 9.72 -13.40
N PRO A 5 -32.85 8.77 -12.86
CA PRO A 5 -31.61 8.33 -13.51
C PRO A 5 -31.84 7.69 -14.86
N THR A 6 -32.92 6.90 -15.02
CA THR A 6 -33.29 6.27 -16.30
C THR A 6 -33.67 7.31 -17.36
N LEU A 7 -34.45 8.32 -16.97
CA LEU A 7 -34.76 9.45 -17.84
C LEU A 7 -33.51 10.24 -18.23
N GLN A 8 -32.59 10.43 -17.30
CA GLN A 8 -31.31 11.07 -17.58
C GLN A 8 -30.47 10.27 -18.58
N SER A 9 -30.45 8.93 -18.49
CA SER A 9 -29.73 8.07 -19.44
C SER A 9 -30.32 8.16 -20.86
N ILE A 10 -31.64 8.37 -20.96
CA ILE A 10 -32.34 8.48 -22.26
C ILE A 10 -32.19 9.88 -22.85
N PHE A 11 -32.36 10.90 -22.04
CA PHE A 11 -32.48 12.30 -22.52
C PHE A 11 -31.21 13.14 -22.35
N HIS A 12 -30.18 12.61 -21.71
CA HIS A 12 -28.84 13.21 -21.53
C HIS A 12 -28.89 14.67 -21.01
N PHE A 13 -29.74 14.97 -20.02
CA PHE A 13 -29.91 16.33 -19.45
C PHE A 13 -28.63 16.88 -18.81
N SER A 14 -27.65 16.02 -18.44
CA SER A 14 -26.36 16.44 -17.93
C SER A 14 -25.27 15.45 -18.40
N LYS A 15 -24.03 15.94 -18.51
CA LYS A 15 -22.89 15.06 -18.78
C LYS A 15 -22.69 14.10 -17.60
N PRO A 16 -22.43 12.81 -17.86
CA PRO A 16 -22.12 11.87 -16.79
C PRO A 16 -20.82 12.31 -16.08
N GLU A 17 -20.88 12.45 -14.78
CA GLU A 17 -19.71 12.72 -13.96
C GLU A 17 -19.04 11.37 -13.66
N LEU A 18 -18.04 11.01 -14.46
CA LEU A 18 -17.31 9.75 -14.32
C LEU A 18 -16.56 9.71 -12.99
N MET A 19 -16.63 8.57 -12.28
CA MET A 19 -15.82 8.32 -11.11
C MET A 19 -14.43 7.87 -11.56
N THR A 20 -13.50 8.81 -11.67
CA THR A 20 -12.11 8.53 -12.03
C THR A 20 -11.25 8.10 -10.82
N SER A 21 -11.81 8.15 -9.60
CA SER A 21 -11.11 7.92 -8.34
C SER A 21 -11.15 6.46 -7.86
N GLU A 22 -11.70 5.52 -8.64
CA GLU A 22 -11.81 4.11 -8.21
C GLU A 22 -10.55 3.28 -8.49
N ASN A 23 -9.50 3.89 -9.02
CA ASN A 23 -8.23 3.23 -9.38
C ASN A 23 -8.41 1.95 -10.24
N ARG A 24 -9.44 1.93 -11.07
CA ARG A 24 -9.77 0.86 -12.02
C ARG A 24 -10.29 1.43 -13.33
N ALA A 25 -10.13 0.68 -14.41
CA ALA A 25 -10.75 1.01 -15.67
C ALA A 25 -12.28 0.84 -15.60
N LEU A 26 -13.03 1.79 -16.15
CA LEU A 26 -14.48 1.66 -16.29
C LEU A 26 -14.83 0.61 -17.35
N THR A 27 -15.89 -0.12 -17.11
CA THR A 27 -16.35 -1.19 -18.01
C THR A 27 -16.86 -0.61 -19.33
N PRO A 28 -16.26 -0.95 -20.48
CA PRO A 28 -16.73 -0.46 -21.77
C PRO A 28 -18.12 -0.99 -22.11
N MET A 29 -18.82 -0.30 -23.01
CA MET A 29 -20.11 -0.78 -23.53
C MET A 29 -19.92 -2.13 -24.24
N PRO A 30 -20.64 -3.20 -23.84
CA PRO A 30 -20.49 -4.50 -24.49
C PRO A 30 -21.04 -4.49 -25.92
N SER A 31 -20.40 -5.23 -26.81
CA SER A 31 -20.89 -5.43 -28.18
C SER A 31 -21.97 -6.49 -28.18
N LEU A 32 -23.03 -6.26 -28.96
CA LEU A 32 -24.07 -7.25 -29.23
C LEU A 32 -23.59 -8.25 -30.30
N ALA A 33 -22.93 -9.32 -29.84
CA ALA A 33 -22.51 -10.40 -30.72
C ALA A 33 -23.34 -11.66 -30.41
N LEU A 34 -23.96 -12.28 -31.44
CA LEU A 34 -24.84 -13.46 -31.26
C LEU A 34 -24.16 -14.60 -30.52
N LYS A 35 -22.86 -14.83 -30.79
CA LYS A 35 -22.07 -15.88 -30.14
C LYS A 35 -21.87 -15.64 -28.63
N ASP A 36 -21.91 -14.38 -28.14
CA ASP A 36 -21.67 -13.99 -26.76
C ASP A 36 -22.90 -13.37 -26.08
N LEU A 37 -24.09 -13.58 -26.69
CA LEU A 37 -25.33 -12.99 -26.20
C LEU A 37 -25.62 -13.34 -24.73
N HIS A 38 -25.21 -14.50 -24.25
CA HIS A 38 -25.37 -14.95 -22.90
C HIS A 38 -24.55 -14.12 -21.88
N LYS A 39 -23.45 -13.49 -22.32
CA LYS A 39 -22.60 -12.61 -21.49
C LYS A 39 -23.08 -11.16 -21.47
N PHE A 40 -23.87 -10.78 -22.49
CA PHE A 40 -24.29 -9.40 -22.68
C PHE A 40 -25.03 -8.82 -21.46
N PRO A 41 -26.00 -9.49 -20.80
CA PRO A 41 -26.68 -8.93 -19.64
C PRO A 41 -25.72 -8.56 -18.51
N THR A 42 -24.80 -9.45 -18.17
CA THR A 42 -23.82 -9.22 -17.09
C THR A 42 -22.84 -8.10 -17.44
N GLN A 43 -22.36 -8.06 -18.68
CA GLN A 43 -21.45 -7.01 -19.13
C GLN A 43 -22.14 -5.66 -19.24
N PHE A 44 -23.40 -5.65 -19.70
CA PHE A 44 -24.21 -4.43 -19.76
C PHE A 44 -24.53 -3.89 -18.37
N ASP A 45 -24.87 -4.76 -17.41
CA ASP A 45 -25.11 -4.37 -16.03
C ASP A 45 -23.85 -3.74 -15.41
N ALA A 46 -22.69 -4.34 -15.62
CA ALA A 46 -21.42 -3.77 -15.18
C ALA A 46 -21.14 -2.37 -15.79
N HIS A 47 -21.33 -2.25 -17.12
CA HIS A 47 -21.24 -0.96 -17.82
C HIS A 47 -22.24 0.07 -17.27
N TYR A 48 -23.51 -0.32 -17.17
CA TYR A 48 -24.55 0.55 -16.66
C TYR A 48 -24.27 1.06 -15.24
N ASN A 49 -23.79 0.18 -14.38
CA ASN A 49 -23.40 0.55 -13.00
C ASN A 49 -22.25 1.55 -13.00
N ASP A 50 -21.28 1.46 -13.89
CA ASP A 50 -20.16 2.39 -13.98
C ASP A 50 -20.58 3.76 -14.52
N TYR A 51 -21.48 3.78 -15.48
CA TYR A 51 -21.96 5.00 -16.14
C TYR A 51 -23.31 5.51 -15.62
N PHE A 52 -23.80 4.95 -14.52
CA PHE A 52 -25.08 5.34 -13.92
C PHE A 52 -25.11 6.83 -13.61
N PRO A 53 -26.10 7.58 -14.13
CA PRO A 53 -26.22 9.00 -13.90
C PRO A 53 -26.31 9.34 -12.41
N TYR A 54 -25.57 10.37 -12.00
CA TYR A 54 -25.46 10.79 -10.59
C TYR A 54 -24.84 9.76 -9.63
N ARG A 55 -24.24 8.67 -10.11
CA ARG A 55 -23.59 7.64 -9.28
C ARG A 55 -22.69 8.29 -8.23
N LYS A 56 -21.79 9.18 -8.64
CA LYS A 56 -20.87 9.90 -7.74
C LYS A 56 -21.59 10.68 -6.64
N LYS A 57 -22.67 11.41 -6.99
CA LYS A 57 -23.46 12.19 -6.02
C LYS A 57 -24.21 11.28 -5.05
N LEU A 58 -24.81 10.21 -5.56
CA LEU A 58 -25.56 9.25 -4.75
C LEU A 58 -24.64 8.48 -3.79
N THR A 59 -23.51 7.97 -4.29
CA THR A 59 -22.49 7.29 -3.49
C THR A 59 -21.96 8.21 -2.40
N ARG A 60 -21.60 9.45 -2.74
CA ARG A 60 -21.16 10.46 -1.76
C ARG A 60 -22.22 10.74 -0.70
N SER A 61 -23.48 10.86 -1.09
CA SER A 61 -24.58 11.08 -0.14
C SER A 61 -24.78 9.89 0.79
N TYR A 62 -24.72 8.67 0.24
CA TYR A 62 -24.78 7.44 1.01
C TYR A 62 -23.62 7.36 2.02
N PHE A 63 -22.39 7.58 1.58
CA PHE A 63 -21.21 7.53 2.44
C PHE A 63 -21.27 8.57 3.56
N LYS A 64 -21.68 9.81 3.24
CA LYS A 64 -21.89 10.85 4.27
C LYS A 64 -22.93 10.43 5.32
N ARG A 65 -23.98 9.73 4.90
CA ARG A 65 -25.00 9.22 5.83
C ARG A 65 -24.44 8.11 6.71
N GLN A 66 -23.71 7.15 6.15
CA GLN A 66 -23.08 6.06 6.91
C GLN A 66 -22.10 6.61 7.95
N LEU A 67 -21.26 7.58 7.56
CA LEU A 67 -20.33 8.24 8.47
C LEU A 67 -21.05 8.92 9.64
N LYS A 68 -22.17 9.60 9.38
CA LYS A 68 -22.98 10.19 10.46
C LYS A 68 -23.55 9.14 11.42
N MET A 69 -23.71 7.92 10.97
CA MET A 69 -24.16 6.79 11.79
C MET A 69 -23.00 6.00 12.40
N HIS A 70 -21.74 6.50 12.28
CA HIS A 70 -20.53 5.80 12.70
C HIS A 70 -20.39 4.38 12.10
N GLN A 71 -20.87 4.20 10.88
CA GLN A 71 -20.77 2.94 10.13
C GLN A 71 -19.79 3.11 8.97
N SER A 72 -18.97 2.09 8.73
CA SER A 72 -18.15 2.07 7.54
C SER A 72 -19.03 1.94 6.30
N PRO A 73 -18.88 2.82 5.30
CA PRO A 73 -19.65 2.73 4.06
C PRO A 73 -19.22 1.55 3.18
N ILE A 74 -18.01 1.03 3.38
CA ILE A 74 -17.46 -0.12 2.66
C ILE A 74 -16.67 -1.01 3.64
N PRO A 75 -16.79 -2.35 3.51
CA PRO A 75 -16.09 -3.29 4.40
C PRO A 75 -14.57 -3.17 4.37
N SER A 76 -14.02 -2.69 3.25
CA SER A 76 -12.57 -2.54 3.07
C SER A 76 -11.93 -1.44 3.91
N ILE A 77 -12.72 -0.56 4.54
CA ILE A 77 -12.21 0.53 5.36
C ILE A 77 -12.84 0.51 6.74
N ILE A 78 -12.01 0.53 7.75
CA ILE A 78 -12.40 0.58 9.14
C ILE A 78 -12.23 1.99 9.67
N PHE A 79 -13.27 2.53 10.27
CA PHE A 79 -13.23 3.83 10.94
C PHE A 79 -12.76 3.64 12.38
N GLY A 80 -11.56 4.12 12.64
CA GLY A 80 -10.96 4.14 13.95
C GLY A 80 -11.31 5.39 14.76
N LYS A 81 -10.69 5.53 15.91
CA LYS A 81 -10.78 6.72 16.76
C LYS A 81 -9.95 7.86 16.18
N GLU A 82 -10.22 9.09 16.60
CA GLU A 82 -9.46 10.29 16.22
C GLU A 82 -9.27 10.45 14.70
N SER A 83 -10.26 10.03 13.93
CA SER A 83 -10.26 10.09 12.47
C SER A 83 -9.24 9.19 11.77
N PHE A 84 -8.71 8.17 12.45
CA PHE A 84 -7.92 7.15 11.79
C PHE A 84 -8.80 6.28 10.90
N LEU A 85 -8.29 5.96 9.73
CA LEU A 85 -8.82 4.96 8.83
C LEU A 85 -7.82 3.79 8.75
N PHE A 86 -8.35 2.57 8.63
CA PHE A 86 -7.54 1.38 8.52
C PHE A 86 -8.02 0.51 7.36
N SER A 87 -7.11 -0.23 6.74
CA SER A 87 -7.43 -1.15 5.66
C SER A 87 -8.05 -2.45 6.18
N GLY A 88 -9.35 -2.64 5.94
CA GLY A 88 -10.08 -3.83 6.39
C GLY A 88 -9.78 -5.09 5.59
N ASN A 89 -9.39 -4.97 4.31
CA ASN A 89 -9.24 -6.13 3.44
C ASN A 89 -7.87 -6.81 3.57
N GLN A 90 -6.82 -6.04 3.78
CA GLN A 90 -5.44 -6.55 3.73
C GLN A 90 -4.83 -6.68 5.14
N GLU A 91 -5.03 -5.69 5.98
CA GLU A 91 -4.33 -5.59 7.26
C GLU A 91 -5.13 -6.22 8.41
N LEU A 92 -6.47 -6.14 8.36
CA LEU A 92 -7.31 -6.72 9.39
C LEU A 92 -7.14 -8.24 9.53
N PRO A 93 -7.16 -9.03 8.46
CA PRO A 93 -6.96 -10.48 8.58
C PRO A 93 -5.60 -10.85 9.18
N LEU A 94 -4.55 -10.10 8.87
CA LEU A 94 -3.22 -10.28 9.47
C LEU A 94 -3.25 -9.99 10.97
N TYR A 95 -3.93 -8.91 11.38
CA TYR A 95 -4.01 -8.49 12.78
C TYR A 95 -4.84 -9.43 13.64
N GLU A 96 -5.97 -9.92 13.11
CA GLU A 96 -6.87 -10.87 13.79
C GLU A 96 -6.43 -12.33 13.68
N GLY A 97 -5.42 -12.63 12.83
CA GLY A 97 -4.92 -13.99 12.61
C GLY A 97 -5.87 -14.86 11.77
N THR A 98 -6.63 -14.23 10.89
CA THR A 98 -7.52 -14.91 9.92
C THR A 98 -6.94 -14.93 8.50
N TYR A 99 -5.77 -14.35 8.31
CA TYR A 99 -5.01 -14.45 7.07
C TYR A 99 -4.44 -15.87 6.97
N ASP A 100 -4.59 -16.47 5.81
CA ASP A 100 -4.16 -17.86 5.59
C ASP A 100 -2.71 -17.86 5.02
N PHE A 101 -1.74 -17.72 5.93
CA PHE A 101 -0.32 -17.93 5.64
C PHE A 101 0.16 -19.14 6.42
N CYS A 102 -0.05 -20.32 5.85
CA CYS A 102 0.18 -21.58 6.55
C CYS A 102 1.68 -21.81 6.87
N LYS A 103 1.96 -22.79 7.72
CA LYS A 103 3.33 -23.10 8.14
C LYS A 103 4.24 -23.47 6.96
N GLU A 104 3.69 -24.20 5.99
CA GLU A 104 4.38 -24.65 4.78
C GLU A 104 4.76 -23.46 3.90
N GLU A 105 3.86 -22.50 3.71
CA GLU A 105 4.11 -21.29 2.93
C GLU A 105 5.14 -20.39 3.61
N ARG A 106 5.06 -20.22 4.94
CA ARG A 106 6.07 -19.48 5.71
C ARG A 106 7.45 -20.10 5.53
N ARG A 107 7.56 -21.44 5.58
CA ARG A 107 8.82 -22.14 5.39
C ARG A 107 9.33 -22.01 3.97
N ALA A 108 8.47 -22.19 2.96
CA ALA A 108 8.83 -22.01 1.56
C ALA A 108 9.33 -20.58 1.27
N THR A 109 8.68 -19.58 1.85
CA THR A 109 9.12 -18.18 1.76
C THR A 109 10.51 -17.97 2.38
N ALA A 110 10.75 -18.55 3.55
CA ALA A 110 12.06 -18.45 4.23
C ALA A 110 13.17 -19.17 3.43
N GLU A 111 12.88 -20.31 2.85
CA GLU A 111 13.81 -21.08 1.99
C GLU A 111 14.13 -20.30 0.70
N GLU A 112 13.16 -19.64 0.09
CA GLU A 112 13.39 -18.76 -1.05
C GLU A 112 14.30 -17.57 -0.68
N LEU A 113 14.09 -16.96 0.49
CA LEU A 113 14.97 -15.91 1.00
C LEU A 113 16.39 -16.43 1.25
N LEU A 114 16.53 -17.67 1.77
CA LEU A 114 17.82 -18.31 1.97
C LEU A 114 18.54 -18.58 0.65
N TYR A 115 17.80 -19.04 -0.36
CA TYR A 115 18.35 -19.24 -1.70
C TYR A 115 18.90 -17.93 -2.27
N ARG A 116 18.12 -16.84 -2.21
CA ARG A 116 18.55 -15.52 -2.66
C ARG A 116 19.74 -15.00 -1.88
N TYR A 117 19.74 -15.17 -0.56
CA TYR A 117 20.86 -14.80 0.29
C TYR A 117 22.15 -15.50 -0.12
N ASN A 118 22.12 -16.82 -0.30
CA ASN A 118 23.29 -17.61 -0.69
C ASN A 118 23.80 -17.24 -2.09
N TYR A 119 22.87 -17.10 -3.05
CA TYR A 119 23.18 -16.70 -4.42
C TYR A 119 23.90 -15.34 -4.49
N LEU A 120 23.42 -14.36 -3.72
CA LEU A 120 24.01 -13.03 -3.67
C LEU A 120 25.33 -13.03 -2.89
N LYS A 121 25.41 -13.77 -1.80
CA LYS A 121 26.61 -13.92 -0.98
C LYS A 121 27.80 -14.48 -1.77
N GLU A 122 27.59 -15.49 -2.60
CA GLU A 122 28.60 -16.05 -3.50
C GLU A 122 29.17 -15.03 -4.49
N ARG A 123 28.42 -13.96 -4.75
CA ARG A 123 28.80 -12.84 -5.64
C ARG A 123 29.32 -11.62 -4.88
N GLY A 124 29.54 -11.74 -3.58
CA GLY A 124 30.01 -10.65 -2.75
C GLY A 124 28.96 -9.56 -2.49
N ILE A 125 27.69 -9.83 -2.83
CA ILE A 125 26.59 -8.87 -2.67
C ILE A 125 25.91 -9.09 -1.31
N LYS A 126 25.75 -8.03 -0.55
CA LYS A 126 25.02 -8.04 0.72
C LYS A 126 23.51 -8.02 0.48
N PHE A 127 22.81 -8.85 1.23
CA PHE A 127 21.34 -8.99 1.15
C PHE A 127 20.73 -8.76 2.52
N TYR A 128 19.73 -7.90 2.60
CA TYR A 128 19.01 -7.57 3.83
C TYR A 128 17.51 -7.69 3.57
N VAL A 129 16.80 -8.23 4.55
CA VAL A 129 15.36 -8.36 4.51
C VAL A 129 14.75 -7.57 5.66
N TYR A 130 13.75 -6.76 5.39
CA TYR A 130 13.03 -6.09 6.44
C TYR A 130 11.51 -6.13 6.19
N ILE A 131 10.76 -6.10 7.28
CA ILE A 131 9.30 -5.99 7.26
C ILE A 131 8.91 -4.72 8.01
N ALA A 132 8.09 -3.88 7.38
CA ALA A 132 7.42 -2.77 8.04
C ALA A 132 6.15 -3.29 8.75
N PRO A 133 5.86 -2.87 9.98
CA PRO A 133 4.58 -3.18 10.62
C PRO A 133 3.43 -2.48 9.90
N THR A 134 2.22 -2.98 10.06
CA THR A 134 1.02 -2.28 9.60
C THR A 134 0.65 -1.15 10.57
N SER A 135 -0.25 -0.25 10.13
CA SER A 135 -0.80 0.80 10.99
C SER A 135 -1.53 0.22 12.21
N PHE A 136 -2.13 -0.98 12.09
CA PHE A 136 -2.77 -1.71 13.19
C PHE A 136 -1.79 -2.06 14.33
N GLU A 137 -0.57 -2.42 13.97
CA GLU A 137 0.47 -2.78 14.94
C GLU A 137 1.07 -1.56 15.64
N VAL A 138 1.04 -0.40 14.99
CA VAL A 138 1.60 0.85 15.54
C VAL A 138 0.56 1.64 16.32
N TYR A 139 -0.70 1.65 15.89
CA TYR A 139 -1.79 2.41 16.51
C TYR A 139 -3.00 1.53 16.94
N PRO A 140 -2.77 0.43 17.69
CA PRO A 140 -3.85 -0.45 18.12
C PRO A 140 -4.89 0.26 19.01
N GLU A 141 -4.51 1.32 19.74
CA GLU A 141 -5.40 2.11 20.57
C GLU A 141 -6.40 2.93 19.76
N MET A 142 -6.13 3.19 18.49
CA MET A 142 -7.02 3.91 17.57
C MET A 142 -8.06 3.00 16.95
N LEU A 143 -7.91 1.68 17.06
CA LEU A 143 -8.87 0.71 16.53
C LEU A 143 -10.20 0.72 17.32
N PRO A 144 -11.32 0.35 16.65
CA PRO A 144 -12.57 0.06 17.33
C PRO A 144 -12.40 -1.07 18.37
N ALA A 145 -13.13 -0.97 19.48
CA ALA A 145 -12.98 -1.88 20.61
C ALA A 145 -13.26 -3.35 20.31
N HIS A 146 -14.02 -3.65 19.26
CA HIS A 146 -14.34 -5.02 18.86
C HIS A 146 -13.21 -5.69 18.07
N ILE A 147 -12.30 -4.93 17.45
CA ILE A 147 -11.15 -5.47 16.73
C ILE A 147 -10.08 -5.86 17.73
N LYS A 148 -9.68 -7.10 17.70
CA LYS A 148 -8.70 -7.66 18.64
C LYS A 148 -7.53 -8.29 17.91
N ARG A 149 -6.34 -7.96 18.38
CA ARG A 149 -5.14 -8.64 17.91
C ARG A 149 -5.12 -10.09 18.33
N THR A 150 -4.83 -10.98 17.42
CA THR A 150 -4.50 -12.36 17.77
C THR A 150 -3.25 -12.43 18.65
N LYS A 151 -3.11 -13.54 19.39
CA LYS A 151 -1.98 -13.73 20.30
C LYS A 151 -0.63 -13.70 19.55
N LYS A 152 -0.58 -14.34 18.39
CA LYS A 152 0.55 -14.29 17.45
C LYS A 152 0.00 -14.15 16.05
N THR A 153 0.40 -13.07 15.37
CA THR A 153 0.08 -12.87 13.95
C THR A 153 0.95 -13.77 13.07
N ASP A 154 0.57 -13.94 11.81
CA ASP A 154 1.44 -14.63 10.84
C ASP A 154 2.78 -13.95 10.66
N THR A 155 2.82 -12.62 10.78
CA THR A 155 4.07 -11.85 10.79
C THR A 155 4.94 -12.22 11.99
N ASP A 156 4.36 -12.34 13.20
CA ASP A 156 5.11 -12.75 14.40
C ASP A 156 5.69 -14.16 14.22
N LEU A 157 4.88 -15.09 13.71
CA LEU A 157 5.29 -16.47 13.46
C LEU A 157 6.41 -16.55 12.39
N PHE A 158 6.31 -15.72 11.35
CA PHE A 158 7.37 -15.64 10.34
C PHE A 158 8.65 -15.03 10.90
N CYS A 159 8.55 -13.98 11.73
CA CYS A 159 9.70 -13.40 12.40
C CYS A 159 10.41 -14.42 13.32
N GLU A 160 9.64 -15.20 14.09
CA GLU A 160 10.17 -16.26 14.93
C GLU A 160 10.89 -17.34 14.09
N LEU A 161 10.28 -17.75 12.97
CA LEU A 161 10.90 -18.70 12.04
C LEU A 161 12.23 -18.17 11.52
N MET A 162 12.26 -16.94 11.03
CA MET A 162 13.47 -16.31 10.50
C MET A 162 14.59 -16.20 11.55
N GLN A 163 14.25 -15.83 12.78
CA GLN A 163 15.22 -15.68 13.86
C GLN A 163 15.78 -17.02 14.33
N ASN A 164 14.95 -18.06 14.42
CA ASN A 164 15.34 -19.34 15.00
C ASN A 164 15.98 -20.28 13.99
N GLU A 165 15.46 -20.33 12.76
CA GLU A 165 15.90 -21.33 11.77
C GLU A 165 16.77 -20.72 10.65
N TYR A 166 16.70 -19.39 10.43
CA TYR A 166 17.45 -18.71 9.36
C TYR A 166 18.27 -17.50 9.85
N PRO A 167 19.01 -17.62 10.99
CA PRO A 167 19.71 -16.49 11.62
C PRO A 167 20.82 -15.89 10.76
N GLN A 168 21.29 -16.60 9.73
CA GLN A 168 22.30 -16.13 8.78
C GLN A 168 21.80 -15.02 7.86
N ILE A 169 20.47 -14.92 7.65
CA ILE A 169 19.87 -13.86 6.84
C ILE A 169 19.70 -12.62 7.71
N PRO A 170 20.28 -11.46 7.34
CA PRO A 170 20.05 -10.21 8.03
C PRO A 170 18.58 -9.78 7.90
N PHE A 171 17.76 -10.22 8.85
CA PHE A 171 16.32 -9.98 8.90
C PHE A 171 15.97 -8.95 9.99
N ILE A 172 15.07 -8.02 9.67
CA ILE A 172 14.67 -6.93 10.57
C ILE A 172 13.14 -6.79 10.52
N TYR A 173 12.48 -6.88 11.66
CA TYR A 173 11.11 -6.43 11.83
C TYR A 173 11.13 -5.04 12.47
N LEU A 174 10.60 -4.04 11.76
CA LEU A 174 10.73 -2.63 12.14
C LEU A 174 9.76 -2.20 13.24
N LYS A 175 8.90 -3.09 13.74
CA LYS A 175 7.87 -2.78 14.74
C LYS A 175 8.42 -2.07 15.96
N ASP A 176 9.39 -2.67 16.64
CA ASP A 176 9.94 -2.09 17.89
C ASP A 176 10.68 -0.77 17.63
N SER A 177 11.36 -0.70 16.49
CA SER A 177 12.03 0.54 16.05
C SER A 177 11.06 1.69 15.87
N LEU A 178 9.90 1.44 15.24
CA LEU A 178 8.87 2.45 15.06
C LEU A 178 8.14 2.77 16.37
N LEU A 179 7.75 1.75 17.14
CA LEU A 179 7.08 1.96 18.43
C LEU A 179 7.91 2.83 19.38
N SER A 180 9.24 2.65 19.39
CA SER A 180 10.15 3.48 20.21
C SER A 180 10.20 4.96 19.80
N LYS A 181 9.66 5.31 18.63
CA LYS A 181 9.64 6.67 18.07
C LYS A 181 8.24 7.28 18.01
N LYS A 182 7.23 6.59 18.51
CA LYS A 182 5.83 7.01 18.46
C LYS A 182 5.57 8.38 19.11
N GLU A 183 6.31 8.69 20.18
CA GLU A 183 6.28 9.97 20.87
C GLU A 183 6.80 11.16 20.02
N LYS A 184 7.56 10.88 18.97
CA LYS A 184 8.14 11.93 18.11
C LYS A 184 7.13 12.53 17.15
N GLY A 185 6.01 11.87 16.90
CA GLY A 185 4.95 12.33 16.02
C GLY A 185 4.20 11.20 15.34
N LEU A 186 3.42 11.57 14.34
CA LEU A 186 2.59 10.63 13.61
C LEU A 186 3.43 9.81 12.63
N LEU A 187 3.58 8.51 12.88
CA LEU A 187 4.40 7.61 12.06
C LEU A 187 3.63 7.00 10.89
N TYR A 188 2.30 6.98 10.94
CA TYR A 188 1.41 6.56 9.85
C TYR A 188 0.37 7.63 9.57
N LEU A 189 0.00 7.78 8.32
CA LEU A 189 -1.04 8.71 7.93
C LEU A 189 -2.40 8.26 8.46
N LYS A 190 -3.22 9.20 8.98
CA LYS A 190 -4.54 8.86 9.51
C LYS A 190 -5.53 8.38 8.44
N ASN A 191 -5.34 8.82 7.22
CA ASN A 191 -6.24 8.62 6.08
C ASN A 191 -5.65 7.73 4.98
N ASP A 192 -4.54 7.07 5.28
CA ASP A 192 -3.79 6.21 4.37
C ASP A 192 -3.22 5.01 5.14
N ASN A 193 -2.93 3.92 4.46
CA ASN A 193 -2.29 2.75 5.07
C ASN A 193 -0.76 2.80 5.01
N HIS A 194 -0.18 3.83 4.41
CA HIS A 194 1.25 4.02 4.37
C HIS A 194 1.75 4.77 5.61
N TRP A 195 3.02 4.56 5.94
CA TRP A 195 3.70 5.39 6.91
C TRP A 195 3.83 6.84 6.42
N SER A 196 3.95 7.77 7.36
CA SER A 196 4.28 9.15 7.08
C SER A 196 5.77 9.29 6.73
N ASP A 197 6.19 10.47 6.28
CA ASP A 197 7.62 10.76 6.06
C ASP A 197 8.44 10.54 7.32
N LEU A 198 7.89 10.88 8.50
CA LEU A 198 8.52 10.62 9.79
C LEU A 198 8.66 9.11 10.07
N GLY A 199 7.62 8.34 9.82
CA GLY A 199 7.65 6.88 9.94
C GLY A 199 8.66 6.25 8.98
N GLY A 200 8.65 6.69 7.72
CA GLY A 200 9.61 6.28 6.70
C GLY A 200 11.06 6.60 7.09
N PHE A 201 11.29 7.80 7.64
CA PHE A 201 12.61 8.19 8.12
C PHE A 201 13.12 7.26 9.23
N TYR A 202 12.33 7.04 10.28
CA TYR A 202 12.76 6.15 11.38
C TYR A 202 12.88 4.69 10.96
N GLY A 203 11.98 4.21 10.08
CA GLY A 203 12.09 2.88 9.49
C GLY A 203 13.37 2.72 8.68
N THR A 204 13.66 3.69 7.81
CA THR A 204 14.89 3.71 6.99
C THR A 204 16.14 3.77 7.86
N ASN A 205 16.17 4.63 8.88
CA ASN A 205 17.30 4.70 9.79
C ASN A 205 17.57 3.39 10.54
N ALA A 206 16.52 2.67 10.93
CA ALA A 206 16.68 1.35 11.56
C ALA A 206 17.34 0.34 10.59
N VAL A 207 16.95 0.36 9.31
CA VAL A 207 17.56 -0.47 8.27
C VAL A 207 19.02 -0.04 8.01
N ILE A 208 19.27 1.26 7.84
CA ILE A 208 20.63 1.79 7.59
C ILE A 208 21.56 1.47 8.77
N ASN A 209 21.10 1.56 10.01
CA ASN A 209 21.89 1.19 11.18
C ASN A 209 22.31 -0.30 11.17
N LYS A 210 21.50 -1.16 10.59
CA LYS A 210 21.89 -2.57 10.39
C LYS A 210 22.94 -2.69 9.28
N ILE A 211 22.76 -1.97 8.18
CA ILE A 211 23.64 -1.98 7.01
C ILE A 211 25.02 -1.39 7.37
N ARG A 212 25.09 -0.38 8.25
CA ARG A 212 26.37 0.20 8.73
C ARG A 212 27.34 -0.79 9.35
N LYS A 213 26.86 -1.92 9.82
CA LYS A 213 27.74 -2.99 10.32
C LYS A 213 28.64 -3.55 9.21
N ASP A 214 28.16 -3.51 7.97
CA ASP A 214 28.90 -3.95 6.80
C ASP A 214 29.52 -2.77 6.00
N PHE A 215 28.91 -1.58 6.10
CA PHE A 215 29.30 -0.37 5.36
C PHE A 215 29.40 0.83 6.32
N SER A 216 30.55 0.96 6.99
CA SER A 216 30.76 1.94 8.06
C SER A 216 30.76 3.40 7.60
N ASN A 217 30.96 3.68 6.33
CA ASN A 217 31.02 5.04 5.75
C ASN A 217 29.65 5.60 5.36
N LEU A 218 28.55 4.88 5.61
CA LEU A 218 27.23 5.42 5.33
C LEU A 218 26.94 6.64 6.23
N PRO A 219 26.43 7.74 5.68
CA PRO A 219 26.15 8.95 6.43
C PRO A 219 25.10 8.67 7.52
N HIS A 220 25.24 9.39 8.63
CA HIS A 220 24.25 9.40 9.69
C HIS A 220 23.39 10.64 9.54
N TYR A 221 22.09 10.43 9.58
CA TYR A 221 21.12 11.53 9.53
C TYR A 221 20.25 11.50 10.77
N GLU A 222 20.07 12.67 11.36
CA GLU A 222 19.06 12.92 12.39
C GLU A 222 17.84 13.60 11.76
N TRP A 223 16.71 13.50 12.43
CA TRP A 223 15.47 14.10 11.92
C TRP A 223 15.61 15.62 11.72
N GLU A 224 16.37 16.25 12.57
CA GLU A 224 16.65 17.69 12.61
C GLU A 224 17.50 18.18 11.41
N ASP A 225 18.16 17.25 10.69
CA ASP A 225 18.90 17.57 9.47
C ASP A 225 17.96 17.90 8.31
N PHE A 226 16.67 17.59 8.46
CA PHE A 226 15.66 17.81 7.42
C PHE A 226 14.77 19.00 7.75
N LYS A 227 14.52 19.85 6.76
CA LYS A 227 13.54 20.93 6.88
C LYS A 227 12.17 20.41 6.44
N GLY A 228 11.21 20.42 7.34
CA GLY A 228 9.85 20.01 7.04
C GLY A 228 9.00 21.17 6.52
N ASP A 229 8.18 20.91 5.52
CA ASP A 229 7.07 21.77 5.15
C ASP A 229 5.75 21.14 5.66
N THR A 230 5.02 21.89 6.49
CA THR A 230 3.76 21.42 7.09
C THR A 230 2.52 21.79 6.26
N ALA A 231 2.71 22.33 5.06
CA ALA A 231 1.65 23.06 4.36
C ALA A 231 0.73 22.20 3.47
N HIS A 232 1.02 20.92 3.25
CA HIS A 232 0.26 20.14 2.27
C HIS A 232 -0.79 19.22 2.90
N LYS A 233 -2.06 19.40 2.48
CA LYS A 233 -3.13 18.43 2.73
C LYS A 233 -2.95 17.26 1.78
N MET A 234 -2.65 16.09 2.30
CA MET A 234 -2.67 14.86 1.50
C MET A 234 -4.06 14.20 1.59
N ILE A 235 -4.58 13.81 0.44
CA ILE A 235 -5.72 12.89 0.38
C ILE A 235 -5.10 11.50 0.35
N GLY A 236 -5.29 10.74 1.44
CA GLY A 236 -4.78 9.38 1.51
C GLY A 236 -5.62 8.41 0.68
N ASN A 237 -5.02 7.27 0.33
CA ASN A 237 -5.64 6.25 -0.51
C ASN A 237 -6.93 5.67 0.09
N LEU A 238 -7.04 5.60 1.42
CA LEU A 238 -8.25 5.13 2.10
C LEU A 238 -9.40 6.12 1.95
N VAL A 239 -9.12 7.43 1.98
CA VAL A 239 -10.11 8.49 1.74
C VAL A 239 -10.54 8.51 0.27
N GLU A 240 -9.61 8.33 -0.66
CA GLU A 240 -9.95 8.22 -2.09
C GLU A 240 -10.90 7.07 -2.35
N SER A 241 -10.69 5.92 -1.71
CA SER A 241 -11.53 4.74 -1.86
C SER A 241 -12.98 4.98 -1.43
N ILE A 242 -13.23 5.85 -0.46
CA ILE A 242 -14.59 6.24 -0.05
C ILE A 242 -15.14 7.45 -0.81
N ASN A 243 -14.34 8.02 -1.71
CA ASN A 243 -14.72 9.17 -2.58
C ASN A 243 -15.34 10.37 -1.84
N ILE A 244 -14.87 10.66 -0.63
CA ILE A 244 -15.30 11.82 0.16
C ILE A 244 -14.21 12.88 0.11
N VAL A 245 -14.21 13.67 -0.95
CA VAL A 245 -13.21 14.72 -1.24
C VAL A 245 -13.13 15.82 -0.15
N ASN A 246 -14.12 15.93 0.71
CA ASN A 246 -14.22 16.94 1.76
C ASN A 246 -14.24 16.34 3.18
N TYR A 247 -13.62 15.21 3.39
CA TYR A 247 -13.42 14.68 4.73
C TYR A 247 -12.25 15.48 5.37
N THR A 248 -12.51 16.78 5.57
CA THR A 248 -11.50 17.77 5.96
C THR A 248 -10.95 17.55 7.37
N ASP A 249 -11.71 16.88 8.22
CA ASP A 249 -11.34 16.66 9.61
C ASP A 249 -10.32 15.50 9.80
N CYS A 250 -10.06 14.74 8.74
CA CYS A 250 -9.09 13.66 8.73
C CYS A 250 -7.73 14.04 8.14
N PHE A 251 -7.55 15.29 7.70
CA PHE A 251 -6.28 15.70 7.13
C PHE A 251 -5.28 15.97 8.24
N VAL A 252 -4.32 15.09 8.34
CA VAL A 252 -3.08 15.36 9.05
C VAL A 252 -2.31 16.37 8.21
N LYS A 253 -1.79 17.41 8.85
CA LYS A 253 -0.71 18.18 8.27
C LYS A 253 0.48 17.24 8.16
N ASP A 254 0.67 16.70 6.98
CA ASP A 254 1.84 15.87 6.74
C ASP A 254 3.04 16.78 6.50
N VAL A 255 4.16 16.39 7.09
CA VAL A 255 5.40 17.11 6.92
C VAL A 255 6.04 16.54 5.66
N ARG A 256 5.89 17.22 4.53
CA ARG A 256 6.70 16.92 3.35
C ARG A 256 8.05 17.58 3.48
N TYR A 257 9.09 16.79 3.40
CA TYR A 257 10.45 17.29 3.31
C TYR A 257 10.74 17.62 1.85
N GLU A 258 10.59 18.90 1.50
CA GLU A 258 11.19 19.44 0.30
C GLU A 258 12.70 19.59 0.57
N ASN A 259 13.51 18.98 -0.26
CA ASN A 259 14.96 19.01 -0.27
C ASN A 259 15.70 17.85 0.42
N ILE A 260 15.36 16.62 0.10
CA ILE A 260 16.43 15.69 -0.14
C ILE A 260 17.01 16.09 -1.49
N VAL A 261 17.91 17.05 -1.50
CA VAL A 261 18.81 17.26 -2.63
C VAL A 261 19.72 16.03 -2.61
N LEU A 262 19.27 14.97 -3.26
CA LEU A 262 20.16 13.92 -3.70
C LEU A 262 21.15 14.64 -4.61
N ASN A 263 22.36 14.84 -4.10
CA ASN A 263 23.45 15.40 -4.89
C ASN A 263 23.72 14.37 -5.98
N ARG A 264 23.08 14.55 -7.16
CA ARG A 264 23.13 13.62 -8.30
C ARG A 264 24.54 13.43 -8.82
N GLU A 265 25.49 14.32 -8.45
CA GLU A 265 26.88 14.24 -8.84
C GLU A 265 27.62 13.02 -8.25
N ASN A 266 27.12 12.43 -7.17
CA ASN A 266 27.73 11.25 -6.53
C ASN A 266 26.98 9.93 -6.80
N LEU A 267 25.84 9.96 -7.47
CA LEU A 267 25.18 8.77 -7.99
C LEU A 267 25.68 8.50 -9.43
N GLN A 268 26.90 8.01 -9.56
CA GLN A 268 27.23 7.22 -10.74
C GLN A 268 26.35 5.98 -10.70
N CYS A 269 25.24 6.05 -11.42
CA CYS A 269 24.47 4.89 -11.78
C CYS A 269 25.37 4.03 -12.65
N GLN A 270 26.15 3.12 -12.04
CA GLN A 270 26.77 2.05 -12.81
C GLN A 270 25.58 1.25 -13.35
N THR A 271 25.35 1.34 -14.65
CA THR A 271 24.47 0.43 -15.35
C THR A 271 24.99 -0.98 -15.07
N LEU A 272 24.35 -1.65 -14.11
CA LEU A 272 24.62 -3.06 -13.89
C LEU A 272 24.36 -3.76 -15.24
N PRO A 273 25.29 -4.61 -15.72
CA PRO A 273 25.01 -5.41 -16.90
C PRO A 273 23.69 -6.11 -16.71
N LYS A 274 22.84 -6.17 -17.74
CA LYS A 274 21.60 -6.97 -17.72
C LYS A 274 21.96 -8.40 -17.43
N VAL A 275 21.99 -8.75 -16.17
CA VAL A 275 22.13 -10.14 -15.73
C VAL A 275 20.74 -10.74 -15.87
N GLY A 276 20.54 -11.51 -16.93
CA GLY A 276 19.38 -12.39 -17.01
C GLY A 276 19.45 -13.34 -15.83
N TYR A 277 18.51 -13.18 -14.88
CA TYR A 277 18.40 -14.13 -13.77
C TYR A 277 17.84 -15.43 -14.35
N PRO A 278 18.57 -16.58 -14.25
CA PRO A 278 17.96 -17.86 -14.55
C PRO A 278 16.83 -18.06 -13.53
N ALA A 279 15.63 -18.34 -14.03
CA ALA A 279 14.54 -18.74 -13.14
C ALA A 279 14.97 -19.96 -12.30
N PRO A 280 14.60 -20.02 -11.02
CA PRO A 280 14.86 -21.21 -10.21
C PRO A 280 14.20 -22.43 -10.88
N PRO A 281 14.80 -23.63 -10.78
CA PRO A 281 14.22 -24.83 -11.35
C PRO A 281 12.76 -25.01 -10.87
N GLY A 282 11.81 -25.00 -11.80
CA GLY A 282 10.38 -25.17 -11.50
C GLY A 282 9.57 -23.87 -11.37
N PHE A 283 10.18 -22.68 -11.52
CA PHE A 283 9.47 -21.40 -11.48
C PHE A 283 9.34 -20.84 -12.90
N ALA A 284 8.11 -20.78 -13.42
CA ALA A 284 7.78 -20.02 -14.61
C ALA A 284 7.30 -18.63 -14.19
N TYR A 285 8.03 -17.58 -14.59
CA TYR A 285 7.50 -16.21 -14.44
C TYR A 285 6.27 -16.07 -15.35
N PRO A 286 5.16 -15.47 -14.88
CA PRO A 286 4.07 -15.11 -15.77
C PRO A 286 4.57 -14.14 -16.85
N ASP A 287 4.15 -14.35 -18.11
CA ASP A 287 4.55 -13.55 -19.29
C ASP A 287 4.36 -12.02 -19.15
N SER A 288 3.63 -11.57 -18.11
CA SER A 288 3.43 -10.15 -17.77
C SER A 288 4.63 -9.48 -17.07
N TYR A 289 5.67 -10.22 -16.68
CA TYR A 289 6.80 -9.65 -15.93
C TYR A 289 7.87 -9.03 -16.84
N GLU A 290 8.02 -9.52 -18.06
CA GLU A 290 9.02 -8.98 -19.00
C GLU A 290 8.65 -7.61 -19.60
N SER A 291 7.37 -7.28 -19.68
CA SER A 291 6.91 -6.04 -20.32
C SER A 291 7.00 -4.78 -19.43
N ARG A 292 7.25 -4.91 -18.13
CA ARG A 292 7.28 -3.75 -17.19
C ARG A 292 8.66 -3.18 -16.92
N HIS A 293 9.72 -3.85 -17.32
CA HIS A 293 11.10 -3.42 -17.04
C HIS A 293 11.90 -2.94 -18.24
N SER A 294 11.29 -2.89 -19.45
CA SER A 294 11.97 -2.43 -20.65
C SER A 294 11.75 -0.95 -21.01
N THR A 295 10.97 -0.21 -20.21
CA THR A 295 10.71 1.21 -20.47
C THR A 295 10.92 2.05 -19.21
N GLY A 296 12.13 2.48 -18.97
CA GLY A 296 12.34 3.39 -17.86
C GLY A 296 13.75 3.85 -17.63
N CYS A 297 14.39 4.44 -18.64
CA CYS A 297 15.52 5.37 -18.46
C CYS A 297 15.86 6.18 -19.72
N ASP A 298 14.92 6.37 -20.64
CA ASP A 298 15.13 7.31 -21.75
C ASP A 298 14.01 8.35 -21.77
N SER A 299 14.46 9.61 -21.75
CA SER A 299 13.70 10.85 -21.97
C SER A 299 13.07 11.51 -20.73
N LEU A 300 13.88 12.33 -20.05
CA LEU A 300 13.40 13.62 -19.55
C LEU A 300 14.10 14.72 -20.36
N PRO A 301 13.39 15.65 -21.00
CA PRO A 301 14.00 16.78 -21.67
C PRO A 301 14.57 17.78 -20.65
N ASN A 302 15.59 18.51 -21.10
CA ASN A 302 16.29 19.60 -20.41
C ASN A 302 15.37 20.67 -19.87
#